data_6a2f4dbcd7c5e4dd79a63c7592c3dce5
#
_entry.id   6a2f4dbcd7c5e4dd79a63c7592c3dce5
#
_cell.length_a   1.000
_cell.length_b   1.000
_cell.length_c   1.000
_cell.angle_alpha   90.00
_cell.angle_beta   90.00
_cell.angle_gamma   90.00
#
_symmetry.space_group_name_H-M   'P 1'
#
loop_
_entity.id
_entity.type
_entity.pdbx_description
1 polymer ?
#
loop_
_entity_poly.entity_id
_entity_poly.type
_entity_poly.pdbx_seq_one_letter_code
_entity_poly.pdbx_strand_id
1 'polypeptide(L)'
;MHLEFDIITLFPEMAEGFFASSMLARGQKHDLIDIRTHQLRDWTSDKHNKTDELPYGGGAGMVMKPEPIFAAVEQLRKPQSKVVFMAPDGLALTSQLARELAQEEHLIILSGHYEGVDQRVRDELVDLEVSIGDYVLTNGTLAGAVMIDCVSRFIPGFLGDEKSLTEESFMSTFLGFPQYTRPADFRGLRVPEVLLSGDHAAITKWRQEQRMEKTRQLRPDLSDK
;
A
#
# COMPACT_ATOMS: atom_id res chain seq x y z
N MET A 1 10.74 -9.70 -13.34
CA MET A 1 9.39 -9.14 -13.25
C MET A 1 9.55 -7.66 -12.99
N HIS A 2 8.87 -6.80 -13.71
CA HIS A 2 8.91 -5.35 -13.56
C HIS A 2 7.48 -4.85 -13.42
N LEU A 3 7.18 -4.06 -12.41
CA LEU A 3 5.84 -3.52 -12.17
C LEU A 3 5.87 -2.00 -12.28
N GLU A 4 5.00 -1.47 -13.13
CA GLU A 4 4.83 -0.03 -13.31
C GLU A 4 3.67 0.48 -12.44
N PHE A 5 3.88 1.64 -11.80
CA PHE A 5 2.86 2.36 -11.04
C PHE A 5 2.69 3.76 -11.61
N ASP A 6 1.50 4.08 -12.07
CA ASP A 6 1.09 5.43 -12.41
C ASP A 6 0.09 5.94 -11.36
N ILE A 7 0.47 6.93 -10.55
CA ILE A 7 -0.42 7.50 -9.53
C ILE A 7 -0.98 8.85 -10.01
N ILE A 8 -2.29 8.92 -10.18
CA ILE A 8 -3.02 10.12 -10.57
C ILE A 8 -3.49 10.83 -9.30
N THR A 9 -3.07 12.08 -9.11
CA THR A 9 -3.38 12.88 -7.91
C THR A 9 -3.48 14.36 -8.22
N LEU A 10 -4.06 15.14 -7.30
CA LEU A 10 -4.04 16.62 -7.34
C LEU A 10 -2.76 17.22 -6.75
N PHE A 11 -1.95 16.39 -6.04
CA PHE A 11 -0.78 16.84 -5.28
C PHE A 11 0.37 15.83 -5.42
N PRO A 12 1.00 15.70 -6.61
CA PRO A 12 2.09 14.74 -6.82
C PRO A 12 3.26 14.94 -5.86
N GLU A 13 3.55 16.19 -5.46
CA GLU A 13 4.61 16.55 -4.53
C GLU A 13 4.48 15.90 -3.13
N MET A 14 3.27 15.46 -2.74
CA MET A 14 3.05 14.83 -1.43
C MET A 14 3.78 13.49 -1.28
N ALA A 15 4.03 12.78 -2.37
CA ALA A 15 4.61 11.43 -2.32
C ALA A 15 5.99 11.34 -3.00
N GLU A 16 6.44 12.34 -3.75
CA GLU A 16 7.70 12.31 -4.48
C GLU A 16 8.91 11.98 -3.60
N GLY A 17 9.04 12.64 -2.45
CA GLY A 17 10.13 12.40 -1.51
C GLY A 17 10.11 10.98 -0.92
N PHE A 18 8.93 10.41 -0.74
CA PHE A 18 8.75 9.03 -0.28
C PHE A 18 9.22 8.03 -1.35
N PHE A 19 8.80 8.21 -2.59
CA PHE A 19 9.18 7.34 -3.71
C PHE A 19 10.67 7.44 -4.07
N ALA A 20 11.28 8.61 -3.87
CA ALA A 20 12.70 8.84 -4.10
C ALA A 20 13.61 8.36 -2.96
N SER A 21 13.08 7.65 -1.96
CA SER A 21 13.83 7.29 -0.76
C SER A 21 13.85 5.78 -0.51
N SER A 22 14.85 5.31 0.28
CA SER A 22 14.94 3.97 0.87
C SER A 22 14.75 2.83 -0.14
N MET A 23 13.87 1.88 0.18
CA MET A 23 13.65 0.66 -0.60
C MET A 23 12.97 0.92 -1.94
N LEU A 24 12.07 1.90 -2.03
CA LEU A 24 11.41 2.27 -3.29
C LEU A 24 12.41 2.88 -4.28
N ALA A 25 13.29 3.78 -3.82
CA ALA A 25 14.36 4.31 -4.67
C ALA A 25 15.32 3.21 -5.13
N ARG A 26 15.63 2.24 -4.27
CA ARG A 26 16.45 1.08 -4.63
C ARG A 26 15.76 0.19 -5.66
N GLY A 27 14.45 -0.10 -5.48
CA GLY A 27 13.64 -0.89 -6.42
C GLY A 27 13.63 -0.29 -7.82
N GLN A 28 13.42 1.03 -7.90
CA GLN A 28 13.48 1.79 -9.17
C GLN A 28 14.89 1.73 -9.80
N LYS A 29 15.93 1.92 -9.00
CA LYS A 29 17.33 1.84 -9.49
C LYS A 29 17.70 0.47 -10.05
N HIS A 30 17.06 -0.60 -9.59
CA HIS A 30 17.29 -1.97 -10.03
C HIS A 30 16.28 -2.46 -11.08
N ASP A 31 15.50 -1.55 -11.66
CA ASP A 31 14.49 -1.86 -12.68
C ASP A 31 13.46 -2.93 -12.24
N LEU A 32 13.17 -2.98 -10.93
CA LEU A 32 12.15 -3.87 -10.38
C LEU A 32 10.77 -3.22 -10.40
N ILE A 33 10.73 -1.91 -10.20
CA ILE A 33 9.54 -1.06 -10.23
C ILE A 33 9.83 0.25 -10.95
N ASP A 34 8.79 0.86 -11.51
CA ASP A 34 8.79 2.23 -11.97
C ASP A 34 7.60 2.97 -11.36
N ILE A 35 7.82 4.14 -10.77
CA ILE A 35 6.77 4.93 -10.10
C ILE A 35 6.71 6.31 -10.74
N ARG A 36 5.58 6.63 -11.35
CA ARG A 36 5.30 7.93 -11.96
C ARG A 36 4.12 8.59 -11.26
N THR A 37 4.31 9.85 -10.90
CA THR A 37 3.25 10.68 -10.33
C THR A 37 2.72 11.64 -11.40
N HIS A 38 1.39 11.78 -11.47
CA HIS A 38 0.71 12.57 -12.48
C HIS A 38 -0.19 13.60 -11.83
N GLN A 39 -0.05 14.84 -12.26
CA GLN A 39 -0.92 15.95 -11.86
C GLN A 39 -2.25 15.86 -12.63
N LEU A 40 -3.36 15.55 -11.96
CA LEU A 40 -4.67 15.41 -12.61
C LEU A 40 -5.09 16.66 -13.40
N ARG A 41 -4.66 17.86 -12.97
CA ARG A 41 -5.00 19.10 -13.64
C ARG A 41 -4.46 19.20 -15.07
N ASP A 42 -3.46 18.41 -15.44
CA ASP A 42 -2.88 18.40 -16.78
C ASP A 42 -3.85 17.84 -17.84
N TRP A 43 -4.90 17.12 -17.39
CA TRP A 43 -5.98 16.57 -18.24
C TRP A 43 -7.26 17.40 -18.21
N THR A 44 -7.23 18.61 -17.67
CA THR A 44 -8.39 19.50 -17.74
C THR A 44 -8.38 20.27 -19.06
N SER A 45 -9.56 20.45 -19.65
CA SER A 45 -9.75 21.25 -20.87
C SER A 45 -10.23 22.67 -20.59
N ASP A 46 -10.56 22.99 -19.33
CA ASP A 46 -11.07 24.31 -18.97
C ASP A 46 -9.95 25.29 -18.62
N LYS A 47 -10.22 26.59 -18.82
CA LYS A 47 -9.27 27.70 -18.61
C LYS A 47 -8.75 27.80 -17.16
N HIS A 48 -9.48 27.24 -16.20
CA HIS A 48 -9.17 27.36 -14.78
C HIS A 48 -8.66 26.03 -14.18
N ASN A 49 -8.42 25.01 -15.02
CA ASN A 49 -7.96 23.68 -14.62
C ASN A 49 -8.82 23.06 -13.49
N LYS A 50 -10.15 23.23 -13.57
CA LYS A 50 -11.09 22.73 -12.58
C LYS A 50 -11.20 21.22 -12.66
N THR A 51 -10.96 20.58 -11.53
CA THR A 51 -11.03 19.10 -11.35
C THR A 51 -12.21 18.68 -10.48
N ASP A 52 -12.98 19.60 -9.94
CA ASP A 52 -14.06 19.36 -8.98
C ASP A 52 -15.25 20.29 -9.22
N GLU A 53 -16.45 19.87 -8.74
CA GLU A 53 -17.70 20.65 -8.85
C GLU A 53 -18.63 20.27 -7.69
N LEU A 54 -19.68 21.07 -7.46
CA LEU A 54 -20.70 20.78 -6.46
C LEU A 54 -21.46 19.46 -6.78
N PRO A 55 -21.74 18.64 -5.75
CA PRO A 55 -22.48 17.39 -5.98
C PRO A 55 -23.94 17.62 -6.40
N TYR A 56 -24.44 16.82 -7.29
CA TYR A 56 -25.88 16.73 -7.55
C TYR A 56 -26.61 16.26 -6.28
N GLY A 57 -27.77 16.80 -6.04
CA GLY A 57 -28.56 16.53 -4.82
C GLY A 57 -28.18 17.42 -3.64
N GLY A 58 -27.17 18.27 -3.78
CA GLY A 58 -26.68 19.14 -2.70
C GLY A 58 -25.80 18.39 -1.70
N GLY A 59 -25.38 19.09 -0.66
CA GLY A 59 -24.46 18.57 0.37
C GLY A 59 -23.27 19.49 0.57
N ALA A 60 -22.44 19.17 1.56
CA ALA A 60 -21.18 19.85 1.83
C ALA A 60 -20.08 19.32 0.93
N GLY A 61 -19.07 20.15 0.65
CA GLY A 61 -17.88 19.73 -0.08
C GLY A 61 -18.05 19.76 -1.60
N MET A 62 -17.06 19.16 -2.27
CA MET A 62 -16.93 19.09 -3.73
C MET A 62 -16.74 17.64 -4.14
N VAL A 63 -17.02 17.30 -5.38
CA VAL A 63 -16.79 15.98 -5.96
C VAL A 63 -15.86 16.14 -7.17
N MET A 64 -14.87 15.26 -7.29
CA MET A 64 -13.96 15.28 -8.42
C MET A 64 -14.70 14.89 -9.70
N LYS A 65 -14.51 15.72 -10.74
CA LYS A 65 -15.17 15.59 -12.03
C LYS A 65 -14.71 14.36 -12.79
N PRO A 66 -15.59 13.72 -13.56
CA PRO A 66 -15.23 12.55 -14.34
C PRO A 66 -14.31 12.87 -15.53
N GLU A 67 -14.48 14.00 -16.21
CA GLU A 67 -13.80 14.28 -17.47
C GLU A 67 -12.26 14.22 -17.37
N PRO A 68 -11.58 14.92 -16.42
CA PRO A 68 -10.13 14.83 -16.34
C PRO A 68 -9.64 13.45 -15.92
N ILE A 69 -10.42 12.70 -15.10
CA ILE A 69 -10.04 11.36 -14.66
C ILE A 69 -10.15 10.38 -15.83
N PHE A 70 -11.23 10.43 -16.62
CA PHE A 70 -11.36 9.61 -17.83
C PHE A 70 -10.21 9.88 -18.78
N ALA A 71 -9.91 11.15 -19.09
CA ALA A 71 -8.83 11.52 -19.98
C ALA A 71 -7.46 11.01 -19.50
N ALA A 72 -7.18 11.12 -18.19
CA ALA A 72 -5.95 10.64 -17.59
C ALA A 72 -5.83 9.11 -17.69
N VAL A 73 -6.86 8.38 -17.26
CA VAL A 73 -6.86 6.92 -17.28
C VAL A 73 -6.79 6.39 -18.70
N GLU A 74 -7.56 6.91 -19.64
CA GLU A 74 -7.55 6.49 -21.04
C GLU A 74 -6.19 6.70 -21.72
N GLN A 75 -5.48 7.79 -21.38
CA GLN A 75 -4.15 8.06 -21.91
C GLN A 75 -3.08 7.13 -21.32
N LEU A 76 -3.17 6.78 -20.03
CA LEU A 76 -2.17 5.96 -19.34
C LEU A 76 -2.44 4.45 -19.48
N ARG A 77 -3.68 4.05 -19.75
CA ARG A 77 -4.11 2.67 -19.76
C ARG A 77 -3.45 1.89 -20.91
N LYS A 78 -2.86 0.76 -20.56
CA LYS A 78 -2.33 -0.29 -21.45
C LYS A 78 -3.27 -1.50 -21.39
N PRO A 79 -3.17 -2.47 -22.31
CA PRO A 79 -4.04 -3.67 -22.28
C PRO A 79 -3.99 -4.46 -20.97
N GLN A 80 -2.84 -4.47 -20.29
CA GLN A 80 -2.60 -5.16 -19.01
C GLN A 80 -2.77 -4.26 -17.77
N SER A 81 -3.23 -3.02 -17.93
CA SER A 81 -3.40 -2.10 -16.79
C SER A 81 -4.57 -2.51 -15.91
N LYS A 82 -4.37 -2.41 -14.60
CA LYS A 82 -5.43 -2.46 -13.61
C LYS A 82 -5.56 -1.10 -12.92
N VAL A 83 -6.77 -0.55 -12.88
CA VAL A 83 -7.08 0.73 -12.23
C VAL A 83 -7.53 0.46 -10.81
N VAL A 84 -6.79 1.01 -9.84
CA VAL A 84 -7.07 0.88 -8.41
C VAL A 84 -7.45 2.24 -7.84
N PHE A 85 -8.63 2.35 -7.28
CA PHE A 85 -9.08 3.55 -6.58
C PHE A 85 -8.83 3.42 -5.08
N MET A 86 -8.12 4.40 -4.49
CA MET A 86 -7.93 4.47 -3.05
C MET A 86 -9.15 5.08 -2.37
N ALA A 87 -9.95 4.24 -1.75
CA ALA A 87 -11.24 4.61 -1.16
C ALA A 87 -11.38 4.06 0.28
N PRO A 88 -11.89 4.83 1.24
CA PRO A 88 -12.07 4.34 2.62
C PRO A 88 -13.09 3.19 2.73
N ASP A 89 -14.02 3.11 1.80
CA ASP A 89 -15.06 2.08 1.68
C ASP A 89 -14.68 0.89 0.75
N GLY A 90 -13.42 0.86 0.28
CA GLY A 90 -12.90 -0.23 -0.54
C GLY A 90 -12.54 -1.50 0.26
N LEU A 91 -12.06 -2.52 -0.46
CA LEU A 91 -11.55 -3.75 0.14
C LEU A 91 -10.29 -3.45 0.98
N ALA A 92 -10.19 -4.09 2.14
CA ALA A 92 -9.02 -3.90 3.00
C ALA A 92 -7.72 -4.35 2.33
N LEU A 93 -6.70 -3.49 2.31
CA LEU A 93 -5.36 -3.85 1.88
C LEU A 93 -4.77 -4.89 2.85
N THR A 94 -4.59 -6.10 2.37
CA THR A 94 -3.96 -7.19 3.12
C THR A 94 -2.67 -7.64 2.43
N SER A 95 -1.82 -8.39 3.14
CA SER A 95 -0.64 -9.03 2.54
C SER A 95 -0.99 -9.96 1.38
N GLN A 96 -2.16 -10.60 1.41
CA GLN A 96 -2.65 -11.43 0.33
C GLN A 96 -2.98 -10.58 -0.90
N LEU A 97 -3.80 -9.53 -0.75
CA LEU A 97 -4.15 -8.63 -1.84
C LEU A 97 -2.90 -7.95 -2.43
N ALA A 98 -1.96 -7.52 -1.58
CA ALA A 98 -0.70 -6.93 -2.05
C ALA A 98 0.14 -7.93 -2.88
N ARG A 99 0.16 -9.21 -2.51
CA ARG A 99 0.83 -10.27 -3.27
C ARG A 99 0.15 -10.52 -4.61
N GLU A 100 -1.18 -10.47 -4.67
CA GLU A 100 -1.94 -10.60 -5.92
C GLU A 100 -1.64 -9.41 -6.85
N LEU A 101 -1.66 -8.19 -6.33
CA LEU A 101 -1.33 -6.98 -7.09
C LEU A 101 0.14 -6.95 -7.57
N ALA A 102 1.05 -7.57 -6.83
CA ALA A 102 2.45 -7.69 -7.23
C ALA A 102 2.66 -8.60 -8.47
N GLN A 103 1.64 -9.35 -8.91
CA GLN A 103 1.70 -10.16 -10.15
C GLN A 103 1.27 -9.38 -11.39
N GLU A 104 0.72 -8.19 -11.22
CA GLU A 104 0.34 -7.32 -12.33
C GLU A 104 1.58 -6.71 -13.00
N GLU A 105 1.42 -6.23 -14.23
CA GLU A 105 2.48 -5.53 -14.96
C GLU A 105 2.38 -4.03 -14.82
N HIS A 106 1.16 -3.50 -14.65
CA HIS A 106 0.90 -2.08 -14.56
C HIS A 106 -0.32 -1.77 -13.69
N LEU A 107 -0.13 -0.91 -12.68
CA LEU A 107 -1.18 -0.39 -11.80
C LEU A 107 -1.35 1.11 -11.99
N ILE A 108 -2.56 1.54 -12.35
CA ILE A 108 -2.95 2.95 -12.33
C ILE A 108 -3.67 3.20 -11.02
N ILE A 109 -3.10 4.04 -10.16
CA ILE A 109 -3.62 4.33 -8.83
C ILE A 109 -4.32 5.68 -8.88
N LEU A 110 -5.63 5.68 -8.66
CA LEU A 110 -6.44 6.88 -8.60
C LEU A 110 -6.56 7.34 -7.14
N SER A 111 -6.07 8.55 -6.87
CA SER A 111 -6.15 9.19 -5.56
C SER A 111 -7.31 10.18 -5.52
N GLY A 112 -8.37 9.86 -4.78
CA GLY A 112 -9.48 10.77 -4.54
C GLY A 112 -9.10 11.94 -3.63
N HIS A 113 -9.88 13.01 -3.72
CA HIS A 113 -9.84 14.19 -2.86
C HIS A 113 -11.26 14.67 -2.56
N TYR A 114 -11.42 15.62 -1.65
CA TYR A 114 -12.74 16.18 -1.26
C TYR A 114 -13.69 15.08 -0.75
N GLU A 115 -14.96 15.07 -1.27
CA GLU A 115 -15.97 14.05 -0.95
C GLU A 115 -15.81 12.77 -1.80
N GLY A 116 -14.77 12.70 -2.64
CA GLY A 116 -14.48 11.58 -3.51
C GLY A 116 -14.56 11.92 -5.00
N VAL A 117 -14.70 10.89 -5.83
CA VAL A 117 -14.82 11.01 -7.28
C VAL A 117 -16.26 10.78 -7.74
N ASP A 118 -16.62 11.31 -8.89
CA ASP A 118 -17.92 11.04 -9.52
C ASP A 118 -18.12 9.52 -9.67
N GLN A 119 -19.32 9.04 -9.34
CA GLN A 119 -19.62 7.60 -9.32
C GLN A 119 -19.38 6.91 -10.67
N ARG A 120 -19.59 7.62 -11.78
CA ARG A 120 -19.31 7.10 -13.13
C ARG A 120 -17.85 6.72 -13.36
N VAL A 121 -16.90 7.36 -12.66
CA VAL A 121 -15.49 6.97 -12.65
C VAL A 121 -15.32 5.61 -11.98
N ARG A 122 -15.97 5.41 -10.83
CA ARG A 122 -15.92 4.12 -10.11
C ARG A 122 -16.55 3.00 -10.94
N ASP A 123 -17.69 3.25 -11.54
CA ASP A 123 -18.48 2.25 -12.29
C ASP A 123 -17.80 1.82 -13.61
N GLU A 124 -17.13 2.74 -14.31
CA GLU A 124 -16.68 2.51 -15.69
C GLU A 124 -15.16 2.30 -15.81
N LEU A 125 -14.37 2.84 -14.90
CA LEU A 125 -12.90 2.82 -15.02
C LEU A 125 -12.21 1.96 -13.99
N VAL A 126 -12.76 1.86 -12.76
CA VAL A 126 -12.09 1.25 -11.62
C VAL A 126 -12.27 -0.26 -11.63
N ASP A 127 -11.16 -0.99 -11.63
CA ASP A 127 -11.16 -2.45 -11.55
C ASP A 127 -11.16 -2.94 -10.09
N LEU A 128 -10.65 -2.12 -9.15
CA LEU A 128 -10.53 -2.46 -7.74
C LEU A 128 -10.56 -1.21 -6.87
N GLU A 129 -11.31 -1.24 -5.77
CA GLU A 129 -11.32 -0.21 -4.74
C GLU A 129 -10.61 -0.73 -3.49
N VAL A 130 -9.64 0.03 -2.95
CA VAL A 130 -8.78 -0.41 -1.85
C VAL A 130 -8.78 0.59 -0.71
N SER A 131 -9.02 0.10 0.51
CA SER A 131 -8.89 0.82 1.77
C SER A 131 -7.64 0.39 2.53
N ILE A 132 -6.93 1.34 3.12
CA ILE A 132 -5.78 1.05 4.01
C ILE A 132 -6.17 0.96 5.49
N GLY A 133 -7.44 1.05 5.82
CA GLY A 133 -7.95 0.91 7.20
C GLY A 133 -9.24 1.71 7.43
N ASP A 134 -9.86 1.47 8.59
CA ASP A 134 -11.14 2.05 8.98
C ASP A 134 -10.99 3.50 9.49
N TYR A 135 -10.49 4.37 8.63
CA TYR A 135 -10.35 5.80 8.87
C TYR A 135 -10.29 6.56 7.53
N VAL A 136 -10.59 7.85 7.59
CA VAL A 136 -10.59 8.73 6.41
C VAL A 136 -9.38 9.65 6.45
N LEU A 137 -8.67 9.76 5.32
CA LEU A 137 -7.60 10.72 5.10
C LEU A 137 -8.13 11.93 4.31
N THR A 138 -7.34 13.00 4.27
CA THR A 138 -7.70 14.21 3.49
C THR A 138 -7.69 13.98 1.98
N ASN A 139 -6.95 12.96 1.52
CA ASN A 139 -6.88 12.52 0.11
C ASN A 139 -6.27 11.11 0.01
N GLY A 140 -6.35 10.51 -1.18
CA GLY A 140 -5.87 9.15 -1.45
C GLY A 140 -4.37 9.03 -1.75
N THR A 141 -3.60 10.14 -1.84
CA THR A 141 -2.19 10.08 -2.29
C THR A 141 -1.31 9.26 -1.35
N LEU A 142 -1.43 9.50 -0.04
CA LEU A 142 -0.67 8.74 0.96
C LEU A 142 -1.16 7.27 1.04
N ALA A 143 -2.46 7.03 0.87
CA ALA A 143 -3.00 5.68 0.81
C ALA A 143 -2.41 4.90 -0.38
N GLY A 144 -2.32 5.55 -1.56
CA GLY A 144 -1.64 5.00 -2.73
C GLY A 144 -0.15 4.71 -2.48
N ALA A 145 0.55 5.63 -1.81
CA ALA A 145 1.95 5.41 -1.44
C ALA A 145 2.15 4.21 -0.50
N VAL A 146 1.27 4.03 0.49
CA VAL A 146 1.26 2.85 1.38
C VAL A 146 1.02 1.57 0.57
N MET A 147 0.06 1.58 -0.37
CA MET A 147 -0.21 0.44 -1.22
C MET A 147 0.99 0.09 -2.10
N ILE A 148 1.63 1.08 -2.74
CA ILE A 148 2.84 0.87 -3.56
C ILE A 148 3.95 0.22 -2.74
N ASP A 149 4.24 0.74 -1.53
CA ASP A 149 5.26 0.15 -0.66
C ASP A 149 4.92 -1.29 -0.29
N CYS A 150 3.68 -1.54 0.12
CA CYS A 150 3.21 -2.87 0.49
C CYS A 150 3.31 -3.88 -0.67
N VAL A 151 2.86 -3.51 -1.88
CA VAL A 151 2.90 -4.34 -3.08
C VAL A 151 4.34 -4.61 -3.51
N SER A 152 5.19 -3.59 -3.53
CA SER A 152 6.59 -3.70 -3.97
C SER A 152 7.39 -4.74 -3.18
N ARG A 153 7.07 -4.96 -1.91
CA ARG A 153 7.72 -5.97 -1.05
C ARG A 153 7.57 -7.40 -1.56
N PHE A 154 6.53 -7.68 -2.35
CA PHE A 154 6.24 -9.02 -2.91
C PHE A 154 6.85 -9.23 -4.30
N ILE A 155 7.52 -8.22 -4.86
CA ILE A 155 8.23 -8.35 -6.13
C ILE A 155 9.56 -9.10 -5.88
N PRO A 156 9.86 -10.17 -6.63
CA PRO A 156 11.09 -10.92 -6.49
C PRO A 156 12.34 -10.01 -6.60
N GLY A 157 13.27 -10.14 -5.65
CA GLY A 157 14.51 -9.35 -5.60
C GLY A 157 14.35 -7.95 -5.00
N PHE A 158 13.13 -7.49 -4.66
CA PHE A 158 12.93 -6.19 -4.03
C PHE A 158 13.48 -6.17 -2.59
N LEU A 159 13.24 -7.22 -1.80
CA LEU A 159 13.84 -7.40 -0.48
C LEU A 159 15.18 -8.14 -0.59
N GLY A 160 16.11 -7.82 0.31
CA GLY A 160 17.45 -8.44 0.31
C GLY A 160 17.45 -9.92 0.74
N ASP A 161 16.46 -10.34 1.52
CA ASP A 161 16.24 -11.73 1.94
C ASP A 161 14.74 -12.05 1.90
N GLU A 162 14.33 -12.88 0.95
CA GLU A 162 12.94 -13.30 0.79
C GLU A 162 12.42 -14.15 1.98
N LYS A 163 13.33 -14.77 2.75
CA LYS A 163 12.94 -15.48 3.97
C LYS A 163 12.37 -14.56 5.04
N SER A 164 12.72 -13.27 5.02
CA SER A 164 12.15 -12.30 5.94
C SER A 164 10.64 -12.20 5.80
N LEU A 165 10.09 -12.34 4.58
CA LEU A 165 8.65 -12.33 4.35
C LEU A 165 7.93 -13.48 5.07
N THR A 166 8.51 -14.69 5.11
CA THR A 166 7.83 -15.87 5.64
C THR A 166 7.61 -15.81 7.16
N GLU A 167 8.44 -15.06 7.89
CA GLU A 167 8.38 -14.93 9.35
C GLU A 167 7.63 -13.68 9.82
N GLU A 168 7.20 -12.80 8.92
CA GLU A 168 6.53 -11.53 9.26
C GLU A 168 5.07 -11.73 9.69
N SER A 169 4.53 -10.70 10.32
CA SER A 169 3.10 -10.61 10.62
C SER A 169 2.26 -10.67 9.36
N PHE A 170 1.12 -11.35 9.42
CA PHE A 170 0.15 -11.47 8.33
C PHE A 170 0.58 -12.33 7.14
N MET A 171 1.73 -13.00 7.21
CA MET A 171 2.13 -14.02 6.22
C MET A 171 1.55 -15.40 6.56
N SER A 172 1.09 -15.55 7.78
CA SER A 172 0.30 -16.66 8.32
C SER A 172 -0.80 -16.08 9.20
N THR A 173 -1.52 -16.91 9.92
CA THR A 173 -2.52 -16.51 10.92
C THR A 173 -1.93 -15.88 12.18
N PHE A 174 -0.61 -15.69 12.24
CA PHE A 174 0.08 -15.16 13.42
C PHE A 174 0.77 -13.82 13.15
N LEU A 175 0.89 -13.01 14.19
CA LEU A 175 1.80 -11.86 14.24
C LEU A 175 3.25 -12.32 14.34
N GLY A 176 4.20 -11.45 14.01
CA GLY A 176 5.62 -11.70 14.18
C GLY A 176 6.02 -11.82 15.65
N PHE A 177 7.10 -12.57 15.93
CA PHE A 177 7.70 -12.68 17.25
C PHE A 177 8.55 -11.45 17.60
N PRO A 178 8.84 -11.21 18.90
CA PRO A 178 9.71 -10.11 19.31
C PRO A 178 11.15 -10.31 18.85
N GLN A 179 11.76 -9.26 18.33
CA GLN A 179 13.13 -9.25 17.84
C GLN A 179 14.06 -8.60 18.87
N TYR A 180 15.24 -9.17 19.06
CA TYR A 180 16.29 -8.65 19.93
C TYR A 180 17.59 -8.49 19.15
N THR A 181 18.38 -7.46 19.50
CA THR A 181 19.70 -7.21 18.95
C THR A 181 20.72 -6.93 20.06
N ARG A 182 21.95 -6.70 19.70
CA ARG A 182 23.04 -6.36 20.65
C ARG A 182 22.84 -4.96 21.23
N PRO A 183 23.26 -4.73 22.49
CA PRO A 183 23.91 -5.66 23.42
C PRO A 183 22.92 -6.62 24.10
N ALA A 184 23.43 -7.75 24.64
CA ALA A 184 22.61 -8.76 25.33
C ALA A 184 22.00 -8.26 26.66
N ASP A 185 22.63 -7.28 27.31
CA ASP A 185 22.11 -6.55 28.46
C ASP A 185 22.15 -5.05 28.14
N PHE A 186 21.01 -4.41 28.23
CA PHE A 186 20.88 -2.98 28.11
C PHE A 186 20.15 -2.40 29.34
N ARG A 187 20.87 -1.78 30.24
CA ARG A 187 20.33 -1.17 31.48
C ARG A 187 19.57 -2.17 32.35
N GLY A 188 20.06 -3.41 32.46
CA GLY A 188 19.42 -4.48 33.21
C GLY A 188 18.28 -5.21 32.46
N LEU A 189 17.93 -4.75 31.29
CA LEU A 189 16.98 -5.42 30.39
C LEU A 189 17.75 -6.44 29.55
N ARG A 190 17.50 -7.72 29.78
CA ARG A 190 18.26 -8.81 29.15
C ARG A 190 17.51 -9.45 27.99
N VAL A 191 18.27 -9.84 26.98
CA VAL A 191 17.80 -10.75 25.92
C VAL A 191 17.45 -12.11 26.56
N PRO A 192 16.33 -12.75 26.21
CA PRO A 192 16.00 -14.10 26.69
C PRO A 192 17.14 -15.09 26.44
N GLU A 193 17.50 -15.88 27.46
CA GLU A 193 18.64 -16.80 27.41
C GLU A 193 18.53 -17.83 26.27
N VAL A 194 17.31 -18.26 25.97
CA VAL A 194 17.04 -19.17 24.84
C VAL A 194 17.56 -18.64 23.51
N LEU A 195 17.52 -17.32 23.29
CA LEU A 195 18.02 -16.68 22.06
C LEU A 195 19.55 -16.60 22.01
N LEU A 196 20.21 -16.76 23.15
CA LEU A 196 21.68 -16.77 23.28
C LEU A 196 22.27 -18.18 23.32
N SER A 197 21.42 -19.23 23.43
CA SER A 197 21.83 -20.61 23.65
C SER A 197 22.51 -21.28 22.44
N GLY A 198 22.22 -20.81 21.21
CA GLY A 198 22.59 -21.50 19.97
C GLY A 198 21.75 -22.74 19.65
N ASP A 199 20.80 -23.13 20.51
CA ASP A 199 19.87 -24.24 20.25
C ASP A 199 18.74 -23.77 19.32
N HIS A 200 18.90 -24.06 18.04
CA HIS A 200 17.94 -23.67 17.00
C HIS A 200 16.52 -24.24 17.21
N ALA A 201 16.42 -25.44 17.81
CA ALA A 201 15.11 -26.05 18.05
C ALA A 201 14.38 -25.32 19.21
N ALA A 202 15.09 -25.03 20.29
CA ALA A 202 14.56 -24.24 21.40
C ALA A 202 14.19 -22.82 20.98
N ILE A 203 15.02 -22.17 20.16
CA ILE A 203 14.77 -20.83 19.61
C ILE A 203 13.49 -20.84 18.74
N THR A 204 13.34 -21.81 17.83
CA THR A 204 12.15 -21.93 16.97
C THR A 204 10.88 -22.12 17.79
N LYS A 205 10.93 -23.02 18.81
CA LYS A 205 9.79 -23.24 19.71
C LYS A 205 9.40 -21.96 20.45
N TRP A 206 10.39 -21.26 21.03
CA TRP A 206 10.16 -20.01 21.74
C TRP A 206 9.54 -18.94 20.83
N ARG A 207 10.06 -18.76 19.61
CA ARG A 207 9.50 -17.82 18.62
C ARG A 207 8.04 -18.14 18.34
N GLN A 208 7.70 -19.42 18.15
CA GLN A 208 6.32 -19.81 17.89
C GLN A 208 5.40 -19.52 19.08
N GLU A 209 5.83 -19.82 20.30
CA GLU A 209 5.09 -19.49 21.52
C GLU A 209 4.84 -17.97 21.64
N GLN A 210 5.87 -17.14 21.36
CA GLN A 210 5.72 -15.69 21.38
C GLN A 210 4.76 -15.16 20.32
N ARG A 211 4.78 -15.73 19.11
CA ARG A 211 3.83 -15.38 18.04
C ARG A 211 2.40 -15.66 18.45
N MET A 212 2.14 -16.84 18.96
CA MET A 212 0.81 -17.29 19.40
C MET A 212 0.28 -16.39 20.53
N GLU A 213 1.10 -16.15 21.54
CA GLU A 213 0.70 -15.30 22.68
C GLU A 213 0.39 -13.86 22.24
N LYS A 214 1.27 -13.26 21.43
CA LYS A 214 1.08 -11.90 20.91
C LYS A 214 -0.16 -11.81 20.05
N THR A 215 -0.43 -12.81 19.21
CA THR A 215 -1.61 -12.84 18.34
C THR A 215 -2.89 -12.94 19.19
N ARG A 216 -2.92 -13.81 20.18
CA ARG A 216 -4.06 -13.96 21.08
C ARG A 216 -4.39 -12.67 21.84
N GLN A 217 -3.35 -11.91 22.23
CA GLN A 217 -3.54 -10.66 22.97
C GLN A 217 -3.98 -9.49 22.09
N LEU A 218 -3.38 -9.32 20.91
CA LEU A 218 -3.55 -8.13 20.09
C LEU A 218 -4.49 -8.31 18.90
N ARG A 219 -4.56 -9.53 18.36
CA ARG A 219 -5.33 -9.84 17.16
C ARG A 219 -5.96 -11.22 17.26
N PRO A 220 -6.87 -11.44 18.25
CA PRO A 220 -7.55 -12.73 18.40
C PRO A 220 -8.34 -13.13 17.15
N ASP A 221 -8.84 -12.18 16.38
CA ASP A 221 -9.53 -12.36 15.11
C ASP A 221 -8.72 -13.12 14.04
N LEU A 222 -7.40 -13.16 14.15
CA LEU A 222 -6.53 -13.93 13.24
C LEU A 222 -6.46 -15.42 13.60
N SER A 223 -6.73 -15.78 14.86
CA SER A 223 -6.65 -17.16 15.33
C SER A 223 -7.90 -17.98 14.98
N ASP A 224 -9.01 -17.32 14.62
CA ASP A 224 -10.31 -17.90 14.30
C ASP A 224 -10.49 -18.18 12.79
N LYS A 225 -9.45 -17.95 12.00
CA LYS A 225 -9.38 -18.21 10.56
C LYS A 225 -8.47 -19.40 10.27
#